data_5b1d9d5fbbd791a035778bb620a9c7a0
#
_entry.id   5b1d9d5fbbd791a035778bb620a9c7a0
#
_cell.length_a   1.000
_cell.length_b   1.000
_cell.length_c   1.000
_cell.angle_alpha   90.00
_cell.angle_beta   90.00
_cell.angle_gamma   90.00
#
_symmetry.space_group_name_H-M   'P 1'
#
loop_
_entity.id
_entity.type
_entity.pdbx_description
1 polymer ?
#
loop_
_entity_poly.entity_id
_entity_poly.type
_entity_poly.pdbx_seq_one_letter_code
_entity_poly.pdbx_strand_id
1 'polypeptide(L)'
;PNYMAVCHADQRYYQGKRDPKILAKKLPMAMIHESCGTVISDPTGTYEVGQKVVMIPNQPPMQSDKEFYENYMTGTYFLSSGYDGFMREFVSLPKDRVVSYNDIEDTVAAITEFVSVGMHAMDRFLHLAHSKRERIAVIGDGSLAFVVANIINYTLPEAEIIVIGRHWEKLELFSFAKECYITDNIPEDLTFDHGFECCGG
;
A
#
# COMPACT_ATOMS: atom_id res chain seq x y z
N PRO A 1 2.41 -2.01 18.92
CA PRO A 1 2.22 -2.92 17.76
C PRO A 1 1.97 -4.35 18.21
N ASN A 2 1.00 -5.03 17.56
CA ASN A 2 0.69 -6.44 17.82
C ASN A 2 1.07 -7.31 16.63
N TYR A 3 0.78 -6.82 15.41
CA TYR A 3 1.10 -7.47 14.16
C TYR A 3 1.76 -6.48 13.22
N MET A 4 2.71 -6.96 12.44
CA MET A 4 3.49 -6.18 11.49
C MET A 4 3.66 -6.98 10.19
N ALA A 5 3.61 -6.29 9.06
CA ALA A 5 3.91 -6.88 7.77
C ALA A 5 5.26 -6.38 7.24
N VAL A 6 5.98 -7.25 6.57
CA VAL A 6 7.29 -6.97 5.98
C VAL A 6 7.13 -6.72 4.49
N CYS A 7 7.31 -5.50 4.05
CA CYS A 7 7.26 -5.17 2.63
C CYS A 7 8.62 -5.33 1.92
N HIS A 8 8.61 -5.18 0.60
CA HIS A 8 9.84 -5.23 -0.19
C HIS A 8 10.84 -4.10 0.19
N ALA A 9 10.35 -2.94 0.60
CA ALA A 9 11.20 -1.84 1.04
C ALA A 9 11.99 -2.18 2.30
N ASP A 10 11.38 -2.83 3.29
CA ASP A 10 12.03 -3.30 4.51
C ASP A 10 13.11 -4.34 4.18
N GLN A 11 12.80 -5.28 3.30
CA GLN A 11 13.77 -6.29 2.84
C GLN A 11 15.00 -5.64 2.19
N ARG A 12 14.80 -4.61 1.35
CA ARG A 12 15.90 -3.87 0.71
C ARG A 12 16.77 -3.11 1.73
N TYR A 13 16.19 -2.55 2.79
CA TYR A 13 16.95 -1.93 3.89
C TYR A 13 17.73 -2.99 4.66
N TYR A 14 17.09 -4.07 5.06
CA TYR A 14 17.72 -5.15 5.82
C TYR A 14 18.88 -5.81 5.06
N GLN A 15 18.73 -6.03 3.76
CA GLN A 15 19.75 -6.63 2.90
C GLN A 15 20.82 -5.65 2.41
N GLY A 16 20.73 -4.37 2.74
CA GLY A 16 21.63 -3.35 2.23
C GLY A 16 21.52 -3.10 0.72
N LYS A 17 20.42 -3.48 0.09
CA LYS A 17 20.18 -3.34 -1.36
C LYS A 17 19.63 -1.97 -1.73
N ARG A 18 20.28 -0.91 -1.26
CA ARG A 18 20.02 0.48 -1.62
C ARG A 18 21.35 1.21 -1.78
N ASP A 19 21.33 2.38 -2.41
CA ASP A 19 22.52 3.22 -2.51
C ASP A 19 23.16 3.41 -1.12
N PRO A 20 24.48 3.16 -0.96
CA PRO A 20 25.17 3.27 0.32
C PRO A 20 25.06 4.65 0.95
N LYS A 21 25.00 5.73 0.15
CA LYS A 21 24.83 7.10 0.65
C LYS A 21 23.44 7.32 1.24
N ILE A 22 22.43 6.64 0.69
CA ILE A 22 21.06 6.66 1.22
C ILE A 22 20.99 5.86 2.51
N LEU A 23 21.60 4.67 2.55
CA LEU A 23 21.66 3.84 3.77
C LEU A 23 22.34 4.59 4.91
N ALA A 24 23.49 5.23 4.65
CA ALA A 24 24.24 5.98 5.66
C ALA A 24 23.46 7.18 6.24
N LYS A 25 22.51 7.74 5.47
CA LYS A 25 21.65 8.83 5.94
C LYS A 25 20.44 8.37 6.73
N LYS A 26 19.95 7.16 6.46
CA LYS A 26 18.67 6.66 6.97
C LYS A 26 18.81 5.65 8.11
N LEU A 27 19.93 4.98 8.19
CA LEU A 27 20.20 3.97 9.22
C LEU A 27 21.14 4.54 10.30
N PRO A 28 21.02 4.11 11.58
CA PRO A 28 20.07 3.11 12.07
C PRO A 28 18.65 3.66 12.24
N MET A 29 17.63 2.82 12.06
CA MET A 29 16.23 3.12 12.35
C MET A 29 15.46 1.82 12.68
N ALA A 30 14.42 1.91 13.49
CA ALA A 30 13.43 0.83 13.55
C ALA A 30 12.72 0.71 12.19
N MET A 31 12.65 -0.50 11.66
CA MET A 31 11.99 -0.77 10.38
C MET A 31 10.49 -0.94 10.55
N ILE A 32 9.80 -1.34 9.50
CA ILE A 32 8.38 -1.66 9.38
C ILE A 32 7.49 -0.43 9.45
N HIS A 33 6.68 -0.30 8.43
CA HIS A 33 5.68 0.77 8.31
C HIS A 33 4.25 0.25 8.11
N GLU A 34 4.07 -1.07 8.07
CA GLU A 34 2.79 -1.75 8.00
C GLU A 34 2.51 -2.41 9.34
N SER A 35 1.52 -1.94 10.09
CA SER A 35 1.27 -2.48 11.43
C SER A 35 -0.12 -2.15 11.96
N CYS A 36 -0.63 -3.03 12.79
CA CYS A 36 -1.73 -2.76 13.70
C CYS A 36 -1.33 -3.00 15.15
N GLY A 37 -2.09 -2.47 16.08
CA GLY A 37 -1.78 -2.57 17.49
C GLY A 37 -2.95 -2.24 18.39
N THR A 38 -2.63 -2.08 19.68
CA THR A 38 -3.60 -1.80 20.73
C THR A 38 -3.23 -0.50 21.43
N VAL A 39 -4.21 0.36 21.63
CA VAL A 39 -4.04 1.61 22.39
C VAL A 39 -3.75 1.29 23.85
N ILE A 40 -2.66 1.79 24.38
CA ILE A 40 -2.29 1.63 25.79
C ILE A 40 -2.49 2.92 26.60
N SER A 41 -2.47 4.08 25.90
CA SER A 41 -2.70 5.39 26.52
C SER A 41 -3.11 6.38 25.42
N ASP A 42 -4.13 7.17 25.66
CA ASP A 42 -4.49 8.33 24.85
C ASP A 42 -4.89 9.52 25.73
N PRO A 43 -3.99 10.51 25.93
CA PRO A 43 -4.30 11.69 26.70
C PRO A 43 -5.32 12.62 26.05
N THR A 44 -5.63 12.43 24.75
CA THR A 44 -6.63 13.22 24.03
C THR A 44 -8.07 12.73 24.27
N GLY A 45 -8.23 11.52 24.79
CA GLY A 45 -9.53 10.87 25.01
C GLY A 45 -10.29 10.51 23.73
N THR A 46 -9.58 10.43 22.59
CA THR A 46 -10.17 10.05 21.30
C THR A 46 -10.35 8.53 21.19
N TYR A 47 -9.41 7.77 21.76
CA TYR A 47 -9.37 6.30 21.71
C TYR A 47 -9.39 5.73 23.12
N GLU A 48 -10.06 4.61 23.29
CA GLU A 48 -10.09 3.88 24.56
C GLU A 48 -8.86 2.98 24.71
N VAL A 49 -8.39 2.79 25.95
CA VAL A 49 -7.37 1.79 26.26
C VAL A 49 -7.88 0.41 25.93
N GLY A 50 -7.10 -0.38 25.19
CA GLY A 50 -7.51 -1.68 24.68
C GLY A 50 -8.11 -1.65 23.28
N GLN A 51 -8.41 -0.46 22.73
CA GLN A 51 -8.95 -0.33 21.37
C GLN A 51 -7.91 -0.76 20.33
N LYS A 52 -8.35 -1.52 19.33
CA LYS A 52 -7.53 -1.95 18.20
C LYS A 52 -7.42 -0.85 17.16
N VAL A 53 -6.22 -0.61 16.66
CA VAL A 53 -5.93 0.44 15.68
C VAL A 53 -4.92 -0.02 14.62
N VAL A 54 -5.11 0.49 13.40
CA VAL A 54 -4.09 0.48 12.35
C VAL A 54 -3.24 1.74 12.52
N MET A 55 -1.95 1.66 12.28
CA MET A 55 -1.01 2.78 12.37
C MET A 55 -0.68 3.33 10.99
N ILE A 56 -0.71 4.66 10.85
CA ILE A 56 -0.42 5.37 9.61
C ILE A 56 1.01 5.89 9.66
N PRO A 57 1.91 5.42 8.79
CA PRO A 57 3.32 5.82 8.79
C PRO A 57 3.56 7.21 8.20
N ASN A 58 2.65 7.72 7.37
CA ASN A 58 2.77 9.04 6.77
C ASN A 58 2.60 10.14 7.83
N GLN A 59 3.55 11.06 7.89
CA GLN A 59 3.58 12.16 8.85
C GLN A 59 3.61 13.49 8.08
N PRO A 60 2.44 14.12 7.80
CA PRO A 60 2.37 15.40 7.12
C PRO A 60 2.83 16.54 8.04
N PRO A 61 3.16 17.72 7.48
CA PRO A 61 3.43 18.90 8.28
C PRO A 61 2.17 19.37 9.04
N MET A 62 2.35 20.12 10.12
CA MET A 62 1.25 20.59 10.96
C MET A 62 0.20 21.47 10.23
N GLN A 63 0.60 22.12 9.15
CA GLN A 63 -0.31 22.90 8.30
C GLN A 63 -0.65 22.06 7.06
N SER A 64 -1.83 21.48 7.05
CA SER A 64 -2.34 20.74 5.90
C SER A 64 -2.97 21.70 4.89
N ASP A 65 -2.58 21.58 3.65
CA ASP A 65 -3.29 22.16 2.52
C ASP A 65 -4.35 21.15 2.06
N LYS A 66 -5.62 21.56 2.02
CA LYS A 66 -6.70 20.66 1.63
C LYS A 66 -6.77 20.37 0.13
N GLU A 67 -6.02 21.09 -0.68
CA GLU A 67 -5.98 20.91 -2.14
C GLU A 67 -5.02 19.79 -2.58
N PHE A 68 -4.09 19.39 -1.70
CA PHE A 68 -3.12 18.35 -2.00
C PHE A 68 -3.23 17.16 -1.05
N TYR A 69 -2.92 15.99 -1.55
CA TYR A 69 -2.74 14.82 -0.70
C TYR A 69 -1.59 15.05 0.28
N GLU A 70 -1.79 14.71 1.53
CA GLU A 70 -0.81 14.94 2.61
C GLU A 70 0.58 14.35 2.30
N ASN A 71 0.64 13.21 1.63
CA ASN A 71 1.89 12.54 1.26
C ASN A 71 2.72 13.28 0.20
N TYR A 72 2.16 14.29 -0.49
CA TYR A 72 2.87 15.12 -1.46
C TYR A 72 3.28 16.50 -0.92
N MET A 73 2.91 16.82 0.30
CA MET A 73 3.23 18.12 0.88
C MET A 73 4.71 18.23 1.25
N THR A 74 5.28 19.40 1.04
CA THR A 74 6.65 19.70 1.46
C THR A 74 6.77 19.58 2.98
N GLY A 75 7.76 18.82 3.45
CA GLY A 75 7.96 18.54 4.88
C GLY A 75 7.27 17.27 5.38
N THR A 76 6.48 16.61 4.55
CA THR A 76 5.98 15.27 4.87
C THR A 76 7.15 14.29 4.96
N TYR A 77 7.14 13.45 5.98
CA TYR A 77 8.08 12.35 6.12
C TYR A 77 7.34 11.03 6.38
N PHE A 78 8.06 9.93 6.23
CA PHE A 78 7.47 8.60 6.30
C PHE A 78 8.26 7.74 7.30
N LEU A 79 7.57 7.17 8.27
CA LEU A 79 8.17 6.27 9.26
C LEU A 79 8.73 5.02 8.55
N SER A 80 9.82 4.46 9.06
CA SER A 80 10.62 3.41 8.40
C SER A 80 11.29 3.89 7.08
N SER A 81 11.49 5.21 6.92
CA SER A 81 12.23 5.76 5.78
C SER A 81 13.19 6.88 6.22
N GLY A 82 14.10 6.56 7.15
CA GLY A 82 15.02 7.50 7.79
C GLY A 82 14.50 8.06 9.12
N TYR A 83 13.36 7.57 9.55
CA TYR A 83 12.73 7.78 10.85
C TYR A 83 12.29 6.43 11.39
N ASP A 84 12.25 6.28 12.71
CA ASP A 84 11.83 5.03 13.32
C ASP A 84 10.42 4.61 12.88
N GLY A 85 10.31 3.39 12.37
CA GLY A 85 9.06 2.72 12.04
C GLY A 85 8.41 2.04 13.25
N PHE A 86 7.61 1.03 12.98
CA PHE A 86 6.77 0.38 13.99
C PHE A 86 7.42 -0.84 14.67
N MET A 87 8.60 -1.27 14.26
CA MET A 87 9.31 -2.40 14.88
C MET A 87 9.89 -2.00 16.25
N ARG A 88 9.00 -1.67 17.18
CA ARG A 88 9.27 -1.23 18.55
C ARG A 88 8.21 -1.79 19.50
N GLU A 89 8.51 -1.92 20.78
CA GLU A 89 7.54 -2.35 21.78
C GLU A 89 6.38 -1.36 21.93
N PHE A 90 6.70 -0.07 21.94
CA PHE A 90 5.74 1.02 22.06
C PHE A 90 5.98 2.07 20.97
N VAL A 91 4.89 2.60 20.44
CA VAL A 91 4.90 3.65 19.42
C VAL A 91 3.99 4.78 19.90
N SER A 92 4.50 6.01 19.85
CA SER A 92 3.70 7.21 20.08
C SER A 92 3.41 7.87 18.73
N LEU A 93 2.12 8.11 18.46
CA LEU A 93 1.64 8.71 17.23
C LEU A 93 0.63 9.84 17.53
N PRO A 94 0.54 10.86 16.67
CA PRO A 94 -0.60 11.77 16.70
C PRO A 94 -1.91 11.01 16.54
N LYS A 95 -2.99 11.49 17.15
CA LYS A 95 -4.30 10.81 17.14
C LYS A 95 -4.89 10.60 15.75
N ASP A 96 -4.54 11.45 14.78
CA ASP A 96 -4.94 11.37 13.37
C ASP A 96 -4.03 10.44 12.54
N ARG A 97 -3.03 9.83 13.17
CA ARG A 97 -2.14 8.82 12.57
C ARG A 97 -2.46 7.41 13.02
N VAL A 98 -3.63 7.20 13.56
CA VAL A 98 -4.20 5.88 13.87
C VAL A 98 -5.65 5.84 13.46
N VAL A 99 -6.13 4.66 13.06
CA VAL A 99 -7.54 4.41 12.71
C VAL A 99 -8.01 3.17 13.45
N SER A 100 -9.10 3.28 14.20
CA SER A 100 -9.70 2.13 14.85
C SER A 100 -10.30 1.16 13.83
N TYR A 101 -10.22 -0.12 14.13
CA TYR A 101 -10.88 -1.16 13.36
C TYR A 101 -11.59 -2.16 14.29
N ASN A 102 -12.65 -2.74 13.75
CA ASN A 102 -13.40 -3.85 14.34
C ASN A 102 -13.63 -4.87 13.21
N ASP A 103 -14.12 -6.03 13.51
CA ASP A 103 -14.67 -7.01 12.54
C ASP A 103 -13.71 -7.49 11.41
N ILE A 104 -12.42 -7.18 11.49
CA ILE A 104 -11.39 -7.76 10.64
C ILE A 104 -10.30 -8.42 11.47
N GLU A 105 -9.69 -9.46 10.93
CA GLU A 105 -8.58 -10.14 11.57
C GLU A 105 -7.35 -9.21 11.69
N ASP A 106 -6.64 -9.31 12.81
CA ASP A 106 -5.47 -8.45 13.08
C ASP A 106 -4.37 -8.61 12.01
N THR A 107 -4.21 -9.81 11.45
CA THR A 107 -3.29 -10.07 10.34
C THR A 107 -3.68 -9.33 9.06
N VAL A 108 -4.97 -9.17 8.81
CA VAL A 108 -5.49 -8.37 7.68
C VAL A 108 -5.36 -6.88 7.99
N ALA A 109 -5.65 -6.46 9.23
CA ALA A 109 -5.47 -5.08 9.65
C ALA A 109 -4.00 -4.61 9.51
N ALA A 110 -3.03 -5.49 9.75
CA ALA A 110 -1.62 -5.17 9.64
C ALA A 110 -1.17 -4.74 8.22
N ILE A 111 -1.83 -5.21 7.16
CA ILE A 111 -1.52 -4.85 5.77
C ILE A 111 -2.36 -3.69 5.22
N THR A 112 -3.10 -2.98 6.05
CA THR A 112 -3.98 -1.88 5.61
C THR A 112 -3.19 -0.75 4.92
N GLU A 113 -1.97 -0.45 5.38
CA GLU A 113 -1.11 0.52 4.73
C GLU A 113 -0.83 0.11 3.28
N PHE A 114 -0.44 -1.11 3.06
CA PHE A 114 -0.18 -1.65 1.72
C PHE A 114 -1.43 -1.61 0.82
N VAL A 115 -2.59 -1.95 1.35
CA VAL A 115 -3.87 -1.81 0.62
C VAL A 115 -4.15 -0.34 0.28
N SER A 116 -3.81 0.60 1.19
CA SER A 116 -4.02 2.03 0.97
C SER A 116 -3.22 2.58 -0.22
N VAL A 117 -2.07 1.99 -0.55
CA VAL A 117 -1.30 2.33 -1.76
C VAL A 117 -2.11 2.06 -3.03
N GLY A 118 -2.74 0.88 -3.11
CA GLY A 118 -3.63 0.54 -4.22
C GLY A 118 -4.88 1.42 -4.28
N MET A 119 -5.48 1.70 -3.12
CA MET A 119 -6.63 2.62 -3.02
C MET A 119 -6.28 4.03 -3.49
N HIS A 120 -5.11 4.54 -3.12
CA HIS A 120 -4.64 5.85 -3.58
C HIS A 120 -4.42 5.88 -5.10
N ALA A 121 -3.84 4.83 -5.67
CA ALA A 121 -3.68 4.71 -7.11
C ALA A 121 -5.05 4.72 -7.83
N MET A 122 -6.04 4.01 -7.26
CA MET A 122 -7.40 3.96 -7.79
C MET A 122 -8.12 5.30 -7.69
N ASP A 123 -7.99 6.00 -6.56
CA ASP A 123 -8.55 7.34 -6.38
C ASP A 123 -8.02 8.32 -7.43
N ARG A 124 -6.72 8.35 -7.64
CA ARG A 124 -6.09 9.16 -8.69
C ARG A 124 -6.56 8.76 -10.09
N PHE A 125 -6.68 7.47 -10.36
CA PHE A 125 -7.19 6.97 -11.63
C PHE A 125 -8.62 7.45 -11.89
N LEU A 126 -9.50 7.38 -10.91
CA LEU A 126 -10.89 7.84 -11.05
C LEU A 126 -11.00 9.33 -11.39
N HIS A 127 -10.08 10.15 -10.86
CA HIS A 127 -10.07 11.59 -11.06
C HIS A 127 -9.37 12.04 -12.36
N LEU A 128 -8.32 11.33 -12.80
CA LEU A 128 -7.44 11.78 -13.86
C LEU A 128 -7.63 11.05 -15.19
N ALA A 129 -8.12 9.80 -15.17
CA ALA A 129 -8.29 8.99 -16.35
C ALA A 129 -9.55 9.35 -17.13
N HIS A 130 -9.54 9.16 -18.46
CA HIS A 130 -10.74 9.32 -19.29
C HIS A 130 -11.83 8.30 -18.92
N SER A 131 -13.04 8.52 -19.40
CA SER A 131 -14.22 7.76 -18.97
C SER A 131 -14.34 6.36 -19.58
N LYS A 132 -13.63 6.04 -20.66
CA LYS A 132 -13.64 4.70 -21.25
C LYS A 132 -12.83 3.76 -20.34
N ARG A 133 -13.48 2.84 -19.68
CA ARG A 133 -12.92 1.97 -18.64
C ARG A 133 -13.47 0.56 -18.73
N GLU A 134 -13.64 0.06 -19.96
CA GLU A 134 -14.21 -1.26 -20.23
C GLU A 134 -13.19 -2.36 -20.02
N ARG A 135 -11.92 -2.11 -20.42
CA ARG A 135 -10.82 -3.08 -20.31
C ARG A 135 -9.63 -2.43 -19.61
N ILE A 136 -9.22 -3.02 -18.50
CA ILE A 136 -8.13 -2.49 -17.67
C ILE A 136 -7.07 -3.55 -17.48
N ALA A 137 -5.83 -3.24 -17.87
CA ALA A 137 -4.69 -4.12 -17.67
C ALA A 137 -4.01 -3.87 -16.30
N VAL A 138 -3.64 -4.94 -15.62
CA VAL A 138 -2.73 -4.92 -14.45
C VAL A 138 -1.46 -5.65 -14.84
N ILE A 139 -0.34 -4.93 -14.86
CA ILE A 139 0.96 -5.44 -15.27
C ILE A 139 1.77 -5.77 -14.03
N GLY A 140 1.95 -7.05 -13.77
CA GLY A 140 2.57 -7.63 -12.59
C GLY A 140 1.80 -8.82 -12.05
N ASP A 141 2.47 -9.70 -11.33
CA ASP A 141 1.91 -10.88 -10.67
C ASP A 141 2.28 -10.96 -9.18
N GLY A 142 2.72 -9.83 -8.62
CA GLY A 142 3.07 -9.70 -7.22
C GLY A 142 1.88 -9.25 -6.34
N SER A 143 2.15 -9.13 -5.04
CA SER A 143 1.12 -8.73 -4.05
C SER A 143 0.46 -7.39 -4.39
N LEU A 144 1.22 -6.40 -4.89
CA LEU A 144 0.65 -5.11 -5.27
C LEU A 144 -0.32 -5.25 -6.44
N ALA A 145 0.06 -6.02 -7.47
CA ALA A 145 -0.81 -6.30 -8.61
C ALA A 145 -2.11 -6.98 -8.16
N PHE A 146 -2.01 -7.96 -7.24
CA PHE A 146 -3.18 -8.64 -6.70
C PHE A 146 -4.11 -7.69 -5.94
N VAL A 147 -3.57 -6.82 -5.08
CA VAL A 147 -4.36 -5.82 -4.34
C VAL A 147 -5.01 -4.83 -5.30
N VAL A 148 -4.25 -4.26 -6.26
CA VAL A 148 -4.78 -3.31 -7.25
C VAL A 148 -5.88 -3.94 -8.10
N ALA A 149 -5.68 -5.17 -8.59
CA ALA A 149 -6.69 -5.87 -9.39
C ALA A 149 -7.98 -6.12 -8.60
N ASN A 150 -7.88 -6.50 -7.31
CA ASN A 150 -9.06 -6.63 -6.44
C ASN A 150 -9.77 -5.30 -6.22
N ILE A 151 -9.03 -4.21 -6.02
CA ILE A 151 -9.61 -2.87 -5.87
C ILE A 151 -10.33 -2.46 -7.15
N ILE A 152 -9.76 -2.71 -8.33
CA ILE A 152 -10.41 -2.44 -9.63
C ILE A 152 -11.69 -3.26 -9.73
N ASN A 153 -11.63 -4.56 -9.47
CA ASN A 153 -12.79 -5.46 -9.52
C ASN A 153 -13.93 -5.02 -8.60
N TYR A 154 -13.59 -4.54 -7.41
CA TYR A 154 -14.58 -4.03 -6.45
C TYR A 154 -15.16 -2.66 -6.86
N THR A 155 -14.32 -1.76 -7.37
CA THR A 155 -14.69 -0.36 -7.66
C THR A 155 -15.37 -0.22 -9.03
N LEU A 156 -14.97 -1.04 -10.00
CA LEU A 156 -15.47 -1.04 -11.37
C LEU A 156 -15.89 -2.47 -11.77
N PRO A 157 -16.98 -2.99 -11.20
CA PRO A 157 -17.38 -4.40 -11.38
C PRO A 157 -17.72 -4.77 -12.83
N GLU A 158 -18.00 -3.78 -13.69
CA GLU A 158 -18.30 -3.99 -15.11
C GLU A 158 -17.03 -3.99 -16.00
N ALA A 159 -15.86 -3.62 -15.44
CA ALA A 159 -14.62 -3.60 -16.20
C ALA A 159 -14.04 -5.01 -16.37
N GLU A 160 -13.60 -5.34 -17.56
CA GLU A 160 -12.83 -6.56 -17.83
C GLU A 160 -11.39 -6.34 -17.38
N ILE A 161 -10.94 -7.13 -16.41
CA ILE A 161 -9.57 -7.05 -15.89
C ILE A 161 -8.70 -8.03 -16.66
N ILE A 162 -7.59 -7.53 -17.19
CA ILE A 162 -6.55 -8.30 -17.87
C ILE A 162 -5.31 -8.28 -16.99
N VAL A 163 -4.76 -9.44 -16.64
CA VAL A 163 -3.53 -9.50 -15.83
C VAL A 163 -2.39 -10.04 -16.67
N ILE A 164 -1.26 -9.32 -16.65
CA ILE A 164 -0.06 -9.68 -17.39
C ILE A 164 1.08 -9.90 -16.39
N GLY A 165 1.61 -11.10 -16.32
CA GLY A 165 2.65 -11.48 -15.36
C GLY A 165 3.70 -12.42 -15.91
N ARG A 166 4.62 -12.85 -15.06
CA ARG A 166 5.71 -13.75 -15.44
C ARG A 166 5.54 -15.19 -14.94
N HIS A 167 4.73 -15.40 -13.91
CA HIS A 167 4.60 -16.67 -13.22
C HIS A 167 3.16 -17.15 -13.24
N TRP A 168 2.91 -18.23 -13.98
CA TRP A 168 1.55 -18.75 -14.13
C TRP A 168 0.89 -19.13 -12.81
N GLU A 169 1.63 -19.74 -11.91
CA GLU A 169 1.16 -20.12 -10.59
C GLU A 169 0.67 -18.93 -9.72
N LYS A 170 1.15 -17.71 -10.02
CA LYS A 170 0.66 -16.50 -9.38
C LYS A 170 -0.56 -15.92 -10.11
N LEU A 171 -0.56 -16.02 -11.43
CA LEU A 171 -1.70 -15.57 -12.24
C LEU A 171 -2.96 -16.35 -11.93
N GLU A 172 -2.87 -17.62 -11.56
CA GLU A 172 -4.02 -18.44 -11.13
C GLU A 172 -4.76 -17.88 -9.91
N LEU A 173 -4.10 -17.04 -9.08
CA LEU A 173 -4.73 -16.37 -7.95
C LEU A 173 -5.73 -15.28 -8.38
N PHE A 174 -5.62 -14.76 -9.60
CA PHE A 174 -6.49 -13.72 -10.14
C PHE A 174 -7.75 -14.34 -10.78
N SER A 175 -8.42 -15.23 -10.08
CA SER A 175 -9.58 -15.99 -10.58
C SER A 175 -10.76 -15.14 -11.05
N PHE A 176 -10.82 -13.88 -10.65
CA PHE A 176 -11.81 -12.88 -11.08
C PHE A 176 -11.40 -12.14 -12.35
N ALA A 177 -10.15 -12.25 -12.80
CA ALA A 177 -9.70 -11.62 -14.03
C ALA A 177 -10.34 -12.29 -15.26
N LYS A 178 -10.66 -11.48 -16.25
CA LYS A 178 -11.22 -11.95 -17.53
C LYS A 178 -10.19 -12.73 -18.33
N GLU A 179 -8.95 -12.24 -18.34
CA GLU A 179 -7.84 -12.80 -19.11
C GLU A 179 -6.54 -12.68 -18.30
N CYS A 180 -5.70 -13.70 -18.38
CA CYS A 180 -4.35 -13.70 -17.80
C CYS A 180 -3.33 -14.11 -18.87
N TYR A 181 -2.23 -13.37 -18.97
CA TYR A 181 -1.17 -13.63 -19.94
C TYR A 181 0.22 -13.66 -19.30
N ILE A 182 1.04 -14.59 -19.78
CA ILE A 182 2.48 -14.55 -19.53
C ILE A 182 3.10 -13.46 -20.43
N THR A 183 4.02 -12.67 -19.90
CA THR A 183 4.63 -11.53 -20.58
C THR A 183 5.20 -11.88 -21.96
N ASP A 184 5.74 -13.10 -22.12
CA ASP A 184 6.34 -13.54 -23.38
C ASP A 184 5.32 -14.07 -24.40
N ASN A 185 4.03 -14.19 -24.00
CA ASN A 185 2.95 -14.77 -24.82
C ASN A 185 1.74 -13.85 -24.89
N ILE A 186 1.94 -12.56 -24.95
CA ILE A 186 0.87 -11.58 -25.10
C ILE A 186 0.40 -11.56 -26.55
N PRO A 187 -0.93 -11.66 -26.84
CA PRO A 187 -1.45 -11.51 -28.20
C PRO A 187 -1.06 -10.15 -28.81
N GLU A 188 -0.65 -10.14 -30.08
CA GLU A 188 -0.26 -8.92 -30.78
C GLU A 188 -1.42 -7.90 -30.93
N ASP A 189 -2.63 -8.39 -30.94
CA ASP A 189 -3.87 -7.59 -31.06
C ASP A 189 -4.51 -7.25 -29.72
N LEU A 190 -3.84 -7.56 -28.60
CA LEU A 190 -4.34 -7.22 -27.26
C LEU A 190 -4.48 -5.70 -27.11
N THR A 191 -5.68 -5.28 -26.74
CA THR A 191 -5.99 -3.88 -26.46
C THR A 191 -6.64 -3.72 -25.10
N PHE A 192 -6.38 -2.59 -24.44
CA PHE A 192 -7.02 -2.17 -23.20
C PHE A 192 -7.10 -0.65 -23.15
N ASP A 193 -8.01 -0.12 -22.34
CA ASP A 193 -8.23 1.31 -22.23
C ASP A 193 -7.21 1.98 -21.28
N HIS A 194 -6.85 1.28 -20.21
CA HIS A 194 -5.93 1.75 -19.18
C HIS A 194 -5.07 0.61 -18.65
N GLY A 195 -3.92 0.96 -18.06
CA GLY A 195 -3.02 0.00 -17.43
C GLY A 195 -2.48 0.50 -16.10
N PHE A 196 -2.42 -0.42 -15.13
CA PHE A 196 -1.72 -0.23 -13.86
C PHE A 196 -0.42 -1.03 -13.89
N GLU A 197 0.71 -0.34 -13.81
CA GLU A 197 2.03 -0.98 -13.70
C GLU A 197 2.33 -1.27 -12.23
N CYS A 198 2.57 -2.54 -11.90
CA CYS A 198 2.80 -3.06 -10.55
C CYS A 198 4.07 -3.92 -10.42
N CYS A 199 5.02 -3.81 -11.36
CA CYS A 199 6.23 -4.63 -11.35
C CYS A 199 7.33 -4.06 -10.44
N GLY A 200 7.36 -2.74 -10.27
CA GLY A 200 8.37 -2.08 -9.46
C GLY A 200 9.77 -2.21 -10.07
N GLY A 201 9.97 -1.70 -11.27
CA GLY A 201 11.25 -1.67 -11.98
C GLY A 201 12.30 -0.81 -11.32
#